data_e1ace368e80c0dccf6f9481bcd1800f3
#
_entry.id   e1ace368e80c0dccf6f9481bcd1800f3
#
_cell.length_a   1.000
_cell.length_b   1.000
_cell.length_c   1.000
_cell.angle_alpha   90.00
_cell.angle_beta   90.00
_cell.angle_gamma   90.00
#
_symmetry.space_group_name_H-M   'P 1'
#
loop_
_entity.id
_entity.type
_entity.pdbx_description
1 polymer ?
#
loop_
_entity_poly.entity_id
_entity_poly.type
_entity_poly.pdbx_seq_one_letter_code
_entity_poly.pdbx_strand_id
1 'polypeptide(L)'
;MLSTDKLKNKEVINIYDGKSLGFVSDIEVDLEKGMIGGIVIPAEKSFFGWMRRSENDMIIRWEKVKTVGDDVILVDLGPQDVV
;
A
#
# COMPACT_ATOMS: atom_id res chain seq x y z
N MET A 1 19.03 -5.11 -0.69
CA MET A 1 18.22 -4.05 -0.08
C MET A 1 16.99 -3.80 -0.91
N LEU A 2 15.85 -3.63 -0.24
CA LEU A 2 14.60 -3.39 -0.93
C LEU A 2 14.52 -1.92 -1.36
N SER A 3 14.31 -1.72 -2.66
CA SER A 3 14.13 -0.38 -3.20
C SER A 3 12.65 -0.02 -3.15
N THR A 4 12.34 1.23 -2.79
CA THR A 4 10.95 1.66 -2.79
C THR A 4 10.34 1.59 -4.17
N ASP A 5 11.15 1.74 -5.22
CA ASP A 5 10.64 1.64 -6.58
C ASP A 5 10.09 0.26 -6.88
N LYS A 6 10.60 -0.75 -6.20
CA LYS A 6 10.13 -2.11 -6.43
C LYS A 6 8.77 -2.36 -5.79
N LEU A 7 8.33 -1.48 -4.92
CA LEU A 7 7.03 -1.64 -4.28
C LEU A 7 5.92 -0.98 -5.08
N LYS A 8 6.26 0.02 -5.87
CA LYS A 8 5.25 0.75 -6.62
C LYS A 8 4.68 -0.12 -7.73
N ASN A 9 3.42 0.09 -8.01
CA ASN A 9 2.69 -0.57 -9.10
C ASN A 9 2.43 -2.05 -8.84
N LYS A 10 2.75 -2.55 -7.67
CA LYS A 10 2.37 -3.91 -7.32
C LYS A 10 0.94 -3.90 -6.83
N GLU A 11 0.24 -4.97 -7.14
CA GLU A 11 -1.14 -5.13 -6.68
C GLU A 11 -1.14 -5.60 -5.24
N VAL A 12 -2.01 -5.01 -4.43
CA VAL A 12 -2.10 -5.35 -3.01
C VAL A 12 -3.31 -6.23 -2.79
N ILE A 13 -3.09 -7.39 -2.22
CA ILE A 13 -4.14 -8.37 -1.95
C ILE A 13 -4.27 -8.52 -0.44
N ASN A 14 -5.49 -8.39 0.05
CA ASN A 14 -5.76 -8.62 1.47
C ASN A 14 -6.03 -10.10 1.66
N ILE A 15 -5.13 -10.78 2.35
CA ILE A 15 -5.27 -12.23 2.52
C ILE A 15 -6.40 -12.58 3.45
N TYR A 16 -6.88 -11.64 4.23
CA TYR A 16 -8.00 -11.89 5.12
C TYR A 16 -9.26 -12.25 4.34
N ASP A 17 -9.53 -11.53 3.25
CA ASP A 17 -10.73 -11.78 2.47
C ASP A 17 -10.44 -12.10 1.00
N GLY A 18 -9.17 -12.12 0.62
CA GLY A 18 -8.78 -12.48 -0.74
C GLY A 18 -9.04 -11.42 -1.78
N LYS A 19 -9.33 -10.21 -1.36
CA LYS A 19 -9.71 -9.16 -2.31
C LYS A 19 -8.54 -8.27 -2.64
N SER A 20 -8.54 -7.76 -3.85
CA SER A 20 -7.56 -6.77 -4.27
C SER A 20 -7.94 -5.42 -3.71
N LEU A 21 -6.95 -4.75 -3.15
CA LEU A 21 -7.16 -3.41 -2.61
C LEU A 21 -6.72 -2.34 -3.60
N GLY A 22 -6.11 -2.74 -4.71
CA GLY A 22 -5.62 -1.81 -5.70
C GLY A 22 -4.12 -1.92 -5.84
N PHE A 23 -3.52 -0.89 -6.41
CA PHE A 23 -2.10 -0.89 -6.72
C PHE A 23 -1.39 0.19 -5.93
N VAL A 24 -0.17 -0.09 -5.53
CA VAL A 24 0.62 0.86 -4.76
C VAL A 24 0.97 2.06 -5.63
N SER A 25 0.66 3.25 -5.11
CA SER A 25 1.01 4.48 -5.82
C SER A 25 2.16 5.21 -5.15
N ASP A 26 2.39 4.96 -3.87
CA ASP A 26 3.41 5.69 -3.15
C ASP A 26 3.79 4.94 -1.88
N ILE A 27 4.87 5.37 -1.27
CA ILE A 27 5.41 4.76 -0.07
C ILE A 27 5.54 5.83 1.00
N GLU A 28 5.11 5.49 2.21
CA GLU A 28 5.31 6.37 3.36
C GLU A 28 6.60 5.98 4.04
N VAL A 29 7.44 6.96 4.27
CA VAL A 29 8.74 6.71 4.92
C VAL A 29 8.76 7.38 6.27
N ASP A 30 9.18 6.62 7.29
CA ASP A 30 9.38 7.15 8.62
C ASP A 30 10.81 7.66 8.68
N LEU A 31 10.96 8.97 8.59
CA LEU A 31 12.30 9.56 8.52
C LEU A 31 13.07 9.44 9.82
N GLU A 32 12.37 9.39 10.93
CA GLU A 32 13.05 9.26 12.21
C GLU A 32 13.69 7.91 12.36
N LYS A 33 13.02 6.88 11.87
CA LYS A 33 13.53 5.52 11.99
C LYS A 33 14.24 5.05 10.74
N GLY A 34 14.15 5.82 9.65
CA GLY A 34 14.76 5.41 8.39
C GLY A 34 14.13 4.15 7.83
N MET A 35 12.86 3.96 8.06
CA MET A 35 12.17 2.74 7.68
C MET A 35 10.90 3.07 6.90
N ILE A 36 10.42 2.07 6.15
CA ILE A 36 9.14 2.21 5.48
C ILE A 36 8.04 2.16 6.54
N GLY A 37 7.19 3.18 6.52
CA GLY A 37 6.07 3.23 7.46
C GLY A 37 4.80 2.63 6.91
N GLY A 38 4.65 2.64 5.59
CA GLY A 38 3.44 2.10 5.00
C GLY A 38 3.43 2.25 3.50
N ILE A 39 2.38 1.73 2.89
CA ILE A 39 2.16 1.86 1.46
C ILE A 39 0.85 2.58 1.23
N VAL A 40 0.79 3.31 0.12
CA VAL A 40 -0.36 4.16 -0.19
C VAL A 40 -1.04 3.61 -1.43
N ILE A 41 -2.35 3.43 -1.33
CA ILE A 41 -3.19 2.96 -2.41
C ILE A 41 -4.26 4.00 -2.67
N PRO A 42 -4.40 4.49 -3.90
CA PRO A 42 -5.40 5.52 -4.18
C PRO A 42 -6.80 4.99 -3.94
N ALA A 43 -7.65 5.83 -3.38
CA ALA A 43 -9.03 5.44 -3.08
C ALA A 43 -9.82 5.16 -4.33
N GLU A 44 -9.55 5.92 -5.36
CA GLU A 44 -10.29 5.85 -6.59
C GLU A 44 -9.35 5.88 -7.75
N LYS A 45 -9.83 5.44 -8.88
CA LYS A 45 -9.10 5.69 -10.08
C LYS A 45 -8.99 7.19 -10.25
N SER A 46 -7.78 7.65 -10.30
CA SER A 46 -7.56 9.05 -10.50
C SER A 46 -7.58 9.31 -12.00
N PHE A 47 -8.52 10.11 -12.44
CA PHE A 47 -8.51 10.56 -13.81
C PHE A 47 -7.30 11.42 -14.07
N PHE A 48 -6.80 11.99 -13.01
CA PHE A 48 -5.69 12.92 -13.09
C PHE A 48 -4.55 12.32 -12.33
N GLY A 49 -3.74 11.54 -13.02
CA GLY A 49 -2.61 10.88 -12.36
C GLY A 49 -1.65 11.86 -11.75
N TRP A 50 -1.71 13.12 -12.15
CA TRP A 50 -0.84 14.14 -11.62
C TRP A 50 -1.40 14.78 -10.35
N MET A 51 -2.60 14.44 -9.96
CA MET A 51 -3.18 15.02 -8.75
C MET A 51 -2.51 14.46 -7.52
N ARG A 52 -2.45 15.29 -6.51
CA ARG A 52 -1.87 14.87 -5.27
C ARG A 52 -2.76 13.85 -4.59
N ARG A 53 -2.17 13.14 -3.64
CA ARG A 53 -2.87 12.16 -2.87
C ARG A 53 -4.11 12.80 -2.24
N SER A 54 -5.20 12.10 -2.31
CA SER A 54 -6.44 12.59 -1.74
C SER A 54 -6.58 12.09 -0.31
N GLU A 55 -7.52 12.69 0.42
CA GLU A 55 -7.79 12.27 1.79
C GLU A 55 -8.32 10.86 1.87
N ASN A 56 -8.87 10.37 0.77
CA ASN A 56 -9.49 9.05 0.76
C ASN A 56 -8.53 7.95 0.39
N ASP A 57 -7.28 8.28 0.13
CA ASP A 57 -6.29 7.26 -0.17
C ASP A 57 -6.13 6.37 1.05
N MET A 58 -5.91 5.09 0.78
CA MET A 58 -5.70 4.13 1.84
C MET A 58 -4.22 4.03 2.14
N ILE A 59 -3.89 4.09 3.42
CA ILE A 59 -2.51 3.90 3.86
C ILE A 59 -2.47 2.63 4.68
N ILE A 60 -1.67 1.67 4.23
CA ILE A 60 -1.52 0.40 4.93
C ILE A 60 -0.20 0.43 5.66
N ARG A 61 -0.26 0.26 6.97
CA ARG A 61 0.95 0.30 7.79
C ARG A 61 1.83 -0.87 7.43
N TRP A 62 3.13 -0.63 7.45
CA TRP A 62 4.08 -1.64 7.03
C TRP A 62 3.98 -2.93 7.82
N GLU A 63 3.61 -2.82 9.10
CA GLU A 63 3.50 -4.00 9.95
C GLU A 63 2.39 -4.95 9.49
N LYS A 64 1.49 -4.48 8.63
CA LYS A 64 0.44 -5.34 8.10
C LYS A 64 0.86 -6.08 6.84
N VAL A 65 2.02 -5.74 6.30
CA VAL A 65 2.53 -6.39 5.10
C VAL A 65 3.11 -7.73 5.49
N LYS A 66 2.63 -8.80 4.84
CA LYS A 66 3.09 -10.14 5.16
C LYS A 66 4.11 -10.66 4.17
N THR A 67 3.93 -10.34 2.91
CA THR A 67 4.81 -10.85 1.88
C THR A 67 4.89 -9.86 0.74
N VAL A 68 6.07 -9.67 0.20
CA VAL A 68 6.25 -8.86 -1.00
C VAL A 68 6.70 -9.80 -2.10
N GLY A 69 5.83 -9.99 -3.09
CA GLY A 69 6.14 -10.82 -4.24
C GLY A 69 6.62 -9.99 -5.40
N ASP A 70 6.79 -10.67 -6.54
CA ASP A 70 7.23 -9.98 -7.73
C ASP A 70 6.18 -9.01 -8.26
N ASP A 71 4.93 -9.44 -8.23
CA ASP A 71 3.84 -8.64 -8.79
C ASP A 71 2.80 -8.23 -7.76
N VAL A 72 2.84 -8.80 -6.58
CA VAL A 72 1.82 -8.56 -5.56
C VAL A 72 2.44 -8.31 -4.22
N ILE A 73 1.69 -7.64 -3.37
CA ILE A 73 2.02 -7.47 -1.97
C ILE A 73 0.84 -8.04 -1.18
N LEU A 74 1.13 -8.95 -0.27
CA LEU A 74 0.09 -9.56 0.54
C LEU A 74 0.05 -8.88 1.90
N VAL A 75 -1.13 -8.43 2.27
CA VAL A 75 -1.33 -7.78 3.55
C VAL A 75 -2.43 -8.50 4.31
N ASP A 76 -2.47 -8.31 5.61
CA ASP A 76 -3.48 -8.94 6.46
C ASP A 76 -4.23 -7.84 7.18
N LEU A 77 -5.38 -7.48 6.64
CA LEU A 77 -6.23 -6.46 7.24
C LEU A 77 -7.52 -7.15 7.70
N GLY A 78 -7.58 -7.45 8.99
CA GLY A 78 -8.78 -8.03 9.56
C GLY A 78 -9.90 -7.01 9.66
N PRO A 79 -11.05 -7.42 10.22
CA PRO A 79 -12.21 -6.51 10.25
C PRO A 79 -11.94 -5.20 10.97
N GLN A 80 -11.11 -5.21 12.00
CA GLN A 80 -10.85 -3.99 12.77
C GLN A 80 -9.91 -3.04 12.04
N ASP A 81 -9.28 -3.49 10.97
CA ASP A 81 -8.35 -2.66 10.22
C ASP A 81 -9.00 -2.01 9.01
N VAL A 82 -10.23 -2.40 8.71
CA VAL A 82 -10.96 -1.86 7.57
C VAL A 82 -12.00 -0.90 8.07
N VAL A 83 -11.90 0.34 7.65
CA VAL A 83 -12.81 1.37 8.13
C VAL A 83 -13.77 1.76 7.05
#